data_eb93ed4919d416b69c82175563f34c70
#
_entry.id   eb93ed4919d416b69c82175563f34c70
#
_cell.length_a   1.000
_cell.length_b   1.000
_cell.length_c   1.000
_cell.angle_alpha   90.00
_cell.angle_beta   90.00
_cell.angle_gamma   90.00
#
_symmetry.space_group_name_H-M   'P 1'
#
loop_
_entity.id
_entity.type
_entity.pdbx_description
1 polymer ?
#
loop_
_entity_poly.entity_id
_entity_poly.type
_entity_poly.pdbx_seq_one_letter_code
_entity_poly.pdbx_strand_id
1 'polypeptide(L)'
;ERLVFRRIYERELTFSMITSFGILIGGVGVIKFFWGVVPRPVAIPTLAQVGIAGTDVPVYRLIVIGIAGLVDAGIWLFLNRTIIGKAIRAGIENVEHVEGLGINVSRLFTITFVIAGTLSELTENLHTPLIMVEPRMGLEVLAFAFMVVIIGGLGSIKGTLVSAVIVGQVVSL
;
A
#
# COMPACT_ATOMS: atom_id res chain seq x y z
N GLU A 1 5.68 13.61 5.15
CA GLU A 1 7.08 13.34 4.85
C GLU A 1 7.99 14.47 5.35
N ARG A 2 7.83 15.72 4.93
CA ARG A 2 8.73 16.85 5.25
C ARG A 2 8.86 17.18 6.73
N LEU A 3 7.80 16.99 7.53
CA LEU A 3 7.78 17.40 8.95
C LEU A 3 8.45 16.36 9.87
N VAL A 4 8.34 15.08 9.55
CA VAL A 4 8.77 13.99 10.42
C VAL A 4 9.88 13.17 9.78
N PHE A 5 9.62 12.54 8.63
CA PHE A 5 10.51 11.55 8.03
C PHE A 5 11.83 12.14 7.52
N ARG A 6 11.82 13.35 6.96
CA ARG A 6 13.03 14.00 6.44
C ARG A 6 14.13 14.21 7.50
N ARG A 7 13.76 14.30 8.78
CA ARG A 7 14.71 14.41 9.90
C ARG A 7 15.23 13.08 10.39
N ILE A 8 14.62 11.98 9.92
CA ILE A 8 14.87 10.63 10.42
C ILE A 8 15.61 9.78 9.37
N TYR A 9 15.60 10.17 8.09
CA TYR A 9 16.27 9.43 7.01
C TYR A 9 17.80 9.26 7.22
N GLU A 10 18.43 10.14 7.99
CA GLU A 10 19.84 10.02 8.36
C GLU A 10 20.09 9.02 9.51
N ARG A 11 19.01 8.47 10.11
CA ARG A 11 19.07 7.51 11.19
C ARG A 11 18.79 6.10 10.70
N GLU A 12 19.07 5.10 11.54
CA GLU A 12 18.84 3.68 11.22
C GLU A 12 17.39 3.41 10.81
N LEU A 13 17.21 2.44 9.92
CA LEU A 13 15.91 2.00 9.37
C LEU A 13 14.90 1.67 10.47
N THR A 14 15.38 1.13 11.58
CA THR A 14 14.62 0.82 12.80
C THR A 14 13.92 2.05 13.37
N PHE A 15 14.59 3.22 13.37
CA PHE A 15 14.00 4.45 13.88
C PHE A 15 12.82 4.95 13.03
N SER A 16 12.94 4.80 11.71
CA SER A 16 11.86 5.14 10.77
C SER A 16 10.65 4.22 10.96
N MET A 17 10.88 2.93 11.19
CA MET A 17 9.80 1.97 11.48
C MET A 17 9.07 2.32 12.78
N ILE A 18 9.79 2.54 13.87
CA ILE A 18 9.19 2.90 15.18
C ILE A 18 8.38 4.19 15.06
N THR A 19 8.91 5.20 14.36
CA THR A 19 8.22 6.48 14.17
C THR A 19 6.93 6.31 13.37
N SER A 20 6.97 5.51 12.29
CA SER A 20 5.77 5.20 11.48
C SER A 20 4.70 4.51 12.31
N PHE A 21 5.07 3.53 13.12
CA PHE A 21 4.16 2.86 14.04
C PHE A 21 3.58 3.82 15.09
N GLY A 22 4.40 4.70 15.65
CA GLY A 22 3.95 5.72 16.59
C GLY A 22 2.90 6.66 15.98
N ILE A 23 3.12 7.12 14.74
CA ILE A 23 2.17 7.97 14.03
C ILE A 23 0.87 7.20 13.72
N LEU A 24 0.97 5.93 13.32
CA LEU A 24 -0.18 5.08 13.05
C LEU A 24 -1.03 4.90 14.30
N ILE A 25 -0.43 4.50 15.44
CA ILE A 25 -1.14 4.29 16.70
C ILE A 25 -1.77 5.60 17.19
N GLY A 26 -1.02 6.71 17.12
CA GLY A 26 -1.53 8.03 17.45
C GLY A 26 -2.71 8.43 16.55
N GLY A 27 -2.62 8.21 15.24
CA GLY A 27 -3.69 8.46 14.29
C GLY A 27 -4.95 7.64 14.57
N VAL A 28 -4.79 6.34 14.85
CA VAL A 28 -5.90 5.47 15.27
C VAL A 28 -6.55 5.99 16.57
N GLY A 29 -5.74 6.47 17.53
CA GLY A 29 -6.24 7.09 18.76
C GLY A 29 -7.08 8.34 18.50
N VAL A 30 -6.61 9.23 17.64
CA VAL A 30 -7.33 10.44 17.22
C VAL A 30 -8.66 10.09 16.53
N ILE A 31 -8.64 9.12 15.60
CA ILE A 31 -9.85 8.67 14.90
C ILE A 31 -10.87 8.11 15.92
N LYS A 32 -10.44 7.27 16.86
CA LYS A 32 -11.32 6.74 17.91
C LYS A 32 -11.92 7.82 18.78
N PHE A 33 -11.16 8.86 19.07
CA PHE A 33 -11.63 9.98 19.89
C PHE A 33 -12.75 10.77 19.19
N PHE A 34 -12.62 11.06 17.89
CA PHE A 34 -13.59 11.86 17.14
C PHE A 34 -14.77 11.06 16.57
N TRP A 35 -14.54 9.84 16.08
CA TRP A 35 -15.54 9.02 15.38
C TRP A 35 -16.04 7.82 16.18
N GLY A 36 -15.40 7.52 17.31
CA GLY A 36 -15.74 6.37 18.15
C GLY A 36 -15.12 5.07 17.66
N VAL A 37 -15.52 3.96 18.29
CA VAL A 37 -14.97 2.61 18.06
C VAL A 37 -15.92 1.69 17.30
N VAL A 38 -17.14 2.15 17.02
CA VAL A 38 -18.20 1.30 16.44
C VAL A 38 -17.95 1.15 14.93
N PRO A 39 -17.83 -0.09 14.41
CA PRO A 39 -17.74 -0.33 13.00
C PRO A 39 -18.96 0.20 12.26
N ARG A 40 -18.74 0.83 11.12
CA ARG A 40 -19.80 1.41 10.30
C ARG A 40 -19.86 0.67 8.96
N PRO A 41 -21.01 0.06 8.61
CA PRO A 41 -21.17 -0.55 7.30
C PRO A 41 -21.21 0.54 6.22
N VAL A 42 -20.51 0.30 5.14
CA VAL A 42 -20.61 1.10 3.92
C VAL A 42 -21.48 0.36 2.93
N ALA A 43 -22.43 1.06 2.33
CA ALA A 43 -23.31 0.46 1.34
C ALA A 43 -22.48 0.00 0.13
N ILE A 44 -22.51 -1.29 -0.13
CA ILE A 44 -21.95 -1.83 -1.38
C ILE A 44 -22.81 -1.27 -2.52
N PRO A 45 -22.23 -0.69 -3.57
CA PRO A 45 -22.99 -0.38 -4.78
C PRO A 45 -23.70 -1.64 -5.23
N THR A 46 -25.03 -1.62 -5.26
CA THR A 46 -25.87 -2.75 -5.70
C THR A 46 -25.72 -2.96 -7.20
N LEU A 47 -24.54 -3.42 -7.60
CA LEU A 47 -24.27 -3.89 -8.95
C LEU A 47 -24.79 -5.33 -9.07
N ALA A 48 -25.26 -5.69 -10.26
CA ALA A 48 -25.77 -7.01 -10.54
C ALA A 48 -24.83 -8.12 -10.03
N GLN A 49 -25.40 -9.26 -9.68
CA GLN A 49 -24.66 -10.48 -9.38
C GLN A 49 -24.48 -11.28 -10.66
N VAL A 50 -23.31 -11.85 -10.85
CA VAL A 50 -23.01 -12.74 -11.98
C VAL A 50 -22.77 -14.13 -11.42
N GLY A 51 -23.54 -15.10 -11.91
CA GLY A 51 -23.34 -16.51 -11.57
C GLY A 51 -22.08 -17.05 -12.25
N ILE A 52 -21.03 -17.30 -11.49
CA ILE A 52 -19.80 -17.93 -11.95
C ILE A 52 -19.68 -19.29 -11.27
N ALA A 53 -19.62 -20.36 -12.06
CA ALA A 53 -19.46 -21.73 -11.59
C ALA A 53 -20.47 -22.16 -10.50
N GLY A 54 -21.72 -21.65 -10.56
CA GLY A 54 -22.77 -21.98 -9.60
C GLY A 54 -22.77 -21.15 -8.31
N THR A 55 -21.93 -20.12 -8.23
CA THR A 55 -21.88 -19.18 -7.11
C THR A 55 -22.17 -17.76 -7.60
N ASP A 56 -23.04 -17.04 -6.90
CA ASP A 56 -23.34 -15.65 -7.22
C ASP A 56 -22.24 -14.74 -6.69
N VAL A 57 -21.46 -14.17 -7.63
CA VAL A 57 -20.35 -13.25 -7.31
C VAL A 57 -20.81 -11.82 -7.57
N PRO A 58 -20.72 -10.92 -6.58
CA PRO A 58 -20.99 -9.51 -6.80
C PRO A 58 -20.06 -8.91 -7.86
N VAL A 59 -20.62 -8.24 -8.86
CA VAL A 59 -19.85 -7.56 -9.93
C VAL A 59 -18.80 -6.61 -9.37
N TYR A 60 -19.09 -6.01 -8.21
CA TYR A 60 -18.13 -5.14 -7.52
C TYR A 60 -16.77 -5.83 -7.26
N ARG A 61 -16.75 -7.10 -6.84
CA ARG A 61 -15.49 -7.85 -6.64
C ARG A 61 -14.68 -8.00 -7.92
N LEU A 62 -15.36 -8.23 -9.04
CA LEU A 62 -14.68 -8.35 -10.34
C LEU A 62 -14.10 -7.01 -10.79
N ILE A 63 -14.80 -5.90 -10.53
CA ILE A 63 -14.32 -4.55 -10.79
C ILE A 63 -13.07 -4.25 -9.96
N VAL A 64 -13.09 -4.57 -8.65
CA VAL A 64 -11.93 -4.38 -7.76
C VAL A 64 -10.71 -5.16 -8.25
N ILE A 65 -10.89 -6.43 -8.64
CA ILE A 65 -9.81 -7.26 -9.21
C ILE A 65 -9.26 -6.62 -10.50
N GLY A 66 -10.15 -6.13 -11.38
CA GLY A 66 -9.76 -5.47 -12.62
C GLY A 66 -8.96 -4.19 -12.36
N ILE A 67 -9.42 -3.36 -11.43
CA ILE A 67 -8.72 -2.12 -11.05
C ILE A 67 -7.37 -2.44 -10.41
N ALA A 68 -7.30 -3.42 -9.50
CA ALA A 68 -6.05 -3.85 -8.88
C ALA A 68 -5.03 -4.29 -9.94
N GLY A 69 -5.43 -5.12 -10.88
CA GLY A 69 -4.56 -5.56 -11.98
C GLY A 69 -4.07 -4.40 -12.87
N LEU A 70 -4.93 -3.40 -13.14
CA LEU A 70 -4.55 -2.20 -13.89
C LEU A 70 -3.56 -1.34 -13.12
N VAL A 71 -3.77 -1.16 -11.82
CA VAL A 71 -2.87 -0.41 -10.93
C VAL A 71 -1.51 -1.10 -10.85
N ASP A 72 -1.47 -2.41 -10.64
CA ASP A 72 -0.24 -3.19 -10.59
C ASP A 72 0.54 -3.12 -11.90
N ALA A 73 -0.15 -3.27 -13.04
CA ALA A 73 0.46 -3.10 -14.36
C ALA A 73 0.99 -1.67 -14.56
N GLY A 74 0.25 -0.66 -14.11
CA GLY A 74 0.64 0.74 -14.15
C GLY A 74 1.90 1.02 -13.32
N ILE A 75 1.97 0.51 -12.10
CA ILE A 75 3.14 0.64 -11.23
C ILE A 75 4.35 -0.06 -11.86
N TRP A 76 4.15 -1.28 -12.34
CA TRP A 76 5.22 -2.03 -13.00
C TRP A 76 5.77 -1.28 -14.22
N LEU A 77 4.88 -0.73 -15.05
CA LEU A 77 5.25 0.06 -16.22
C LEU A 77 5.97 1.35 -15.82
N PHE A 78 5.45 2.05 -14.81
CA PHE A 78 6.06 3.27 -14.25
C PHE A 78 7.50 2.99 -13.78
N LEU A 79 7.69 1.97 -12.94
CA LEU A 79 9.00 1.66 -12.37
C LEU A 79 10.02 1.13 -13.40
N ASN A 80 9.57 0.47 -14.47
CA ASN A 80 10.48 -0.10 -15.47
C ASN A 80 10.70 0.81 -16.69
N ARG A 81 9.74 1.66 -17.03
CA ARG A 81 9.78 2.45 -18.28
C ARG A 81 10.08 3.93 -18.07
N THR A 82 9.89 4.48 -16.86
CA THR A 82 10.16 5.90 -16.61
C THR A 82 11.53 6.13 -16.01
N ILE A 83 12.10 7.33 -16.24
CA ILE A 83 13.38 7.76 -15.67
C ILE A 83 13.27 7.83 -14.13
N ILE A 84 12.14 8.35 -13.63
CA ILE A 84 11.89 8.46 -12.19
C ILE A 84 11.82 7.06 -11.55
N GLY A 85 11.11 6.12 -12.17
CA GLY A 85 11.03 4.74 -11.69
C GLY A 85 12.39 4.04 -11.66
N LYS A 86 13.22 4.25 -12.68
CA LYS A 86 14.60 3.73 -12.70
C LYS A 86 15.45 4.37 -11.60
N ALA A 87 15.32 5.68 -11.37
CA ALA A 87 16.02 6.38 -10.29
C ALA A 87 15.58 5.88 -8.90
N ILE A 88 14.27 5.60 -8.70
CA ILE A 88 13.77 5.01 -7.46
C ILE A 88 14.43 3.65 -7.21
N ARG A 89 14.49 2.78 -8.21
CA ARG A 89 15.11 1.44 -8.09
C ARG A 89 16.62 1.53 -7.80
N ALA A 90 17.32 2.42 -8.50
CA ALA A 90 18.74 2.66 -8.24
C ALA A 90 18.97 3.21 -6.82
N GLY A 91 18.08 4.08 -6.33
CA GLY A 91 18.13 4.62 -4.97
C GLY A 91 17.91 3.59 -3.87
N ILE A 92 17.16 2.52 -4.15
CA ILE A 92 17.01 1.38 -3.22
C ILE A 92 18.31 0.58 -3.12
N GLU A 93 19.03 0.43 -4.23
CA GLU A 93 20.31 -0.29 -4.26
C GLU A 93 21.45 0.53 -3.64
N ASN A 94 21.58 1.79 -4.03
CA ASN A 94 22.62 2.68 -3.49
C ASN A 94 22.25 4.15 -3.68
N VAL A 95 21.97 4.82 -2.57
CA VAL A 95 21.58 6.23 -2.51
C VAL A 95 22.74 7.13 -2.96
N GLU A 96 23.98 6.84 -2.56
CA GLU A 96 25.18 7.66 -2.85
C GLU A 96 25.46 7.70 -4.35
N HIS A 97 25.27 6.57 -5.05
CA HIS A 97 25.45 6.54 -6.51
C HIS A 97 24.43 7.45 -7.23
N VAL A 98 23.19 7.50 -6.74
CA VAL A 98 22.15 8.34 -7.33
C VAL A 98 22.43 9.83 -7.09
N GLU A 99 22.95 10.18 -5.91
CA GLU A 99 23.38 11.55 -5.60
C GLU A 99 24.59 11.95 -6.46
N GLY A 100 25.53 11.05 -6.68
CA GLY A 100 26.69 11.27 -7.54
C GLY A 100 26.32 11.56 -9.01
N LEU A 101 25.15 11.09 -9.47
CA LEU A 101 24.58 11.42 -10.78
C LEU A 101 23.84 12.77 -10.82
N GLY A 102 23.86 13.54 -9.74
CA GLY A 102 23.18 14.83 -9.64
C GLY A 102 21.67 14.76 -9.44
N ILE A 103 21.14 13.58 -9.11
CA ILE A 103 19.70 13.40 -8.85
C ILE A 103 19.40 13.80 -7.41
N ASN A 104 18.41 14.67 -7.23
CA ASN A 104 17.96 15.08 -5.89
C ASN A 104 17.20 13.95 -5.19
N VAL A 105 17.89 13.21 -4.34
CA VAL A 105 17.36 12.06 -3.61
C VAL A 105 16.20 12.45 -2.69
N SER A 106 16.26 13.61 -2.04
CA SER A 106 15.16 14.09 -1.20
C SER A 106 13.84 14.26 -2.00
N ARG A 107 13.94 14.76 -3.25
CA ARG A 107 12.79 14.86 -4.15
C ARG A 107 12.30 13.48 -4.58
N LEU A 108 13.22 12.56 -4.82
CA LEU A 108 12.90 11.19 -5.20
C LEU A 108 12.11 10.47 -4.08
N PHE A 109 12.57 10.58 -2.84
CA PHE A 109 11.86 10.04 -1.67
C PHE A 109 10.47 10.66 -1.51
N THR A 110 10.34 11.97 -1.68
CA THR A 110 9.03 12.66 -1.60
C THR A 110 8.06 12.11 -2.66
N ILE A 111 8.52 11.95 -3.90
CA ILE A 111 7.69 11.39 -4.99
C ILE A 111 7.27 9.95 -4.66
N THR A 112 8.21 9.12 -4.22
CA THR A 112 7.92 7.72 -3.84
C THR A 112 6.89 7.67 -2.71
N PHE A 113 7.04 8.51 -1.69
CA PHE A 113 6.12 8.58 -0.56
C PHE A 113 4.71 9.01 -0.99
N VAL A 114 4.59 10.01 -1.88
CA VAL A 114 3.29 10.46 -2.42
C VAL A 114 2.63 9.34 -3.23
N ILE A 115 3.38 8.67 -4.11
CA ILE A 115 2.85 7.55 -4.89
C ILE A 115 2.36 6.43 -3.96
N ALA A 116 3.18 6.03 -2.99
CA ALA A 116 2.81 4.98 -2.03
C ALA A 116 1.56 5.36 -1.23
N GLY A 117 1.46 6.59 -0.72
CA GLY A 117 0.28 7.08 -0.01
C GLY A 117 -0.98 7.09 -0.87
N THR A 118 -0.87 7.54 -2.12
CA THR A 118 -2.01 7.54 -3.05
C THR A 118 -2.50 6.12 -3.37
N LEU A 119 -1.58 5.18 -3.53
CA LEU A 119 -1.91 3.78 -3.78
C LEU A 119 -2.56 3.11 -2.57
N SER A 120 -2.07 3.40 -1.37
CA SER A 120 -2.68 2.92 -0.13
C SER A 120 -4.10 3.43 0.03
N GLU A 121 -4.34 4.72 -0.19
CA GLU A 121 -5.67 5.33 -0.14
C GLU A 121 -6.62 4.73 -1.19
N LEU A 122 -6.14 4.52 -2.41
CA LEU A 122 -6.92 3.88 -3.46
C LEU A 122 -7.33 2.46 -3.06
N THR A 123 -6.41 1.68 -2.51
CA THR A 123 -6.66 0.31 -2.07
C THR A 123 -7.69 0.27 -0.94
N GLU A 124 -7.55 1.14 0.07
CA GLU A 124 -8.49 1.25 1.18
C GLU A 124 -9.90 1.63 0.70
N ASN A 125 -10.03 2.60 -0.19
CA ASN A 125 -11.32 3.00 -0.75
C ASN A 125 -12.00 1.87 -1.54
N LEU A 126 -11.24 1.06 -2.26
CA LEU A 126 -11.77 -0.10 -2.99
C LEU A 126 -12.14 -1.26 -2.06
N HIS A 127 -11.43 -1.42 -0.94
CA HIS A 127 -11.65 -2.51 0.01
C HIS A 127 -12.76 -2.20 1.01
N THR A 128 -12.94 -0.93 1.38
CA THR A 128 -13.92 -0.46 2.37
C THR A 128 -15.35 -0.98 2.15
N PRO A 129 -15.92 -1.02 0.93
CA PRO A 129 -17.25 -1.58 0.73
C PRO A 129 -17.35 -3.09 0.95
N LEU A 130 -16.25 -3.83 0.94
CA LEU A 130 -16.20 -5.28 1.15
C LEU A 130 -16.13 -5.66 2.62
N ILE A 131 -15.68 -4.72 3.46
CA ILE A 131 -15.57 -4.87 4.91
C ILE A 131 -16.25 -3.67 5.58
N MET A 132 -16.39 -3.72 6.90
CA MET A 132 -16.88 -2.57 7.65
C MET A 132 -15.75 -1.57 7.90
N VAL A 133 -16.07 -0.27 7.90
CA VAL A 133 -15.10 0.76 8.29
C VAL A 133 -14.92 0.72 9.79
N GLU A 134 -13.72 0.43 10.22
CA GLU A 134 -13.36 0.47 11.63
C GLU A 134 -11.99 1.15 11.83
N PRO A 135 -11.75 1.77 13.00
CA PRO A 135 -10.50 2.50 13.23
C PRO A 135 -9.23 1.63 13.24
N ARG A 136 -9.37 0.30 13.27
CA ARG A 136 -8.24 -0.65 13.31
C ARG A 136 -7.89 -1.25 11.95
N MET A 137 -8.72 -1.04 10.92
CA MET A 137 -8.51 -1.68 9.60
C MET A 137 -7.11 -1.44 9.03
N GLY A 138 -6.53 -0.25 9.22
CA GLY A 138 -5.18 0.05 8.78
C GLY A 138 -4.09 -0.80 9.44
N LEU A 139 -4.28 -1.24 10.69
CA LEU A 139 -3.34 -2.14 11.37
C LEU A 139 -3.37 -3.55 10.78
N GLU A 140 -4.54 -4.04 10.41
CA GLU A 140 -4.70 -5.35 9.77
C GLU A 140 -4.07 -5.37 8.38
N VAL A 141 -4.37 -4.35 7.56
CA VAL A 141 -3.76 -4.20 6.24
C VAL A 141 -2.24 -4.08 6.33
N LEU A 142 -1.73 -3.36 7.32
CA LEU A 142 -0.29 -3.24 7.55
C LEU A 142 0.34 -4.61 7.86
N ALA A 143 -0.30 -5.44 8.69
CA ALA A 143 0.20 -6.79 8.99
C ALA A 143 0.29 -7.66 7.73
N PHE A 144 -0.75 -7.64 6.88
CA PHE A 144 -0.72 -8.35 5.59
C PHE A 144 0.33 -7.78 4.64
N ALA A 145 0.48 -6.46 4.58
CA ALA A 145 1.51 -5.82 3.76
C ALA A 145 2.91 -6.25 4.18
N PHE A 146 3.19 -6.33 5.48
CA PHE A 146 4.46 -6.86 5.98
C PHE A 146 4.70 -8.32 5.59
N MET A 147 3.68 -9.19 5.75
CA MET A 147 3.80 -10.60 5.33
C MET A 147 4.14 -10.69 3.84
N VAL A 148 3.42 -9.96 3.00
CA VAL A 148 3.62 -9.93 1.54
C VAL A 148 5.03 -9.47 1.18
N VAL A 149 5.53 -8.41 1.83
CA VAL A 149 6.86 -7.86 1.56
C VAL A 149 7.97 -8.78 2.06
N ILE A 150 7.81 -9.42 3.22
CA ILE A 150 8.79 -10.36 3.76
C ILE A 150 8.88 -11.61 2.88
N ILE A 151 7.75 -12.20 2.51
CA ILE A 151 7.69 -13.40 1.66
C ILE A 151 8.19 -13.08 0.24
N GLY A 152 7.80 -11.92 -0.31
CA GLY A 152 8.19 -11.49 -1.65
C GLY A 152 9.62 -11.02 -1.79
N GLY A 153 10.25 -10.69 -0.66
CA GLY A 153 11.60 -10.11 -0.57
C GLY A 153 11.60 -8.59 -0.73
N LEU A 154 12.32 -7.93 0.19
CA LEU A 154 12.52 -6.47 0.18
C LEU A 154 13.20 -6.05 -1.12
N GLY A 155 12.55 -5.14 -1.86
CA GLY A 155 13.07 -4.63 -3.15
C GLY A 155 12.69 -5.44 -4.40
N SER A 156 12.06 -6.62 -4.26
CA SER A 156 11.62 -7.43 -5.39
C SER A 156 10.14 -7.22 -5.73
N ILE A 157 9.85 -6.37 -6.72
CA ILE A 157 8.46 -6.11 -7.16
C ILE A 157 7.77 -7.40 -7.64
N LYS A 158 8.47 -8.24 -8.40
CA LYS A 158 7.91 -9.51 -8.89
C LYS A 158 7.61 -10.47 -7.75
N GLY A 159 8.53 -10.59 -6.78
CA GLY A 159 8.34 -11.40 -5.59
C GLY A 159 7.15 -10.91 -4.76
N THR A 160 7.02 -9.61 -4.56
CA THR A 160 5.91 -9.00 -3.82
C THR A 160 4.56 -9.26 -4.51
N LEU A 161 4.47 -9.17 -5.84
CA LEU A 161 3.24 -9.50 -6.58
C LEU A 161 2.84 -10.97 -6.41
N VAL A 162 3.79 -11.89 -6.55
CA VAL A 162 3.53 -13.33 -6.37
C VAL A 162 3.10 -13.64 -4.94
N SER A 163 3.80 -13.10 -3.95
CA SER A 163 3.46 -13.29 -2.54
C SER A 163 2.11 -12.67 -2.18
N ALA A 164 1.72 -11.53 -2.77
CA ALA A 164 0.41 -10.93 -2.55
C ALA A 164 -0.73 -11.86 -3.01
N VAL A 165 -0.56 -12.51 -4.17
CA VAL A 165 -1.54 -13.50 -4.66
C VAL A 165 -1.61 -14.71 -3.72
N ILE A 166 -0.46 -15.24 -3.29
CA ILE A 166 -0.42 -16.41 -2.39
C ILE A 166 -1.05 -16.08 -1.04
N VAL A 167 -0.65 -14.97 -0.41
CA VAL A 167 -1.19 -14.54 0.88
C VAL A 167 -2.68 -14.24 0.77
N GLY A 168 -3.12 -13.57 -0.30
CA GLY A 168 -4.53 -13.29 -0.56
C GLY A 168 -5.37 -14.57 -0.67
N GLN A 169 -4.86 -15.62 -1.33
CA GLN A 169 -5.54 -16.91 -1.41
C GLN A 169 -5.63 -17.60 -0.03
N VAL A 170 -4.54 -17.60 0.73
CA VAL A 170 -4.51 -18.22 2.07
C VAL A 170 -5.46 -17.53 3.04
N VAL A 171 -5.57 -16.21 2.98
CA VAL A 171 -6.46 -15.42 3.84
C VAL A 171 -7.92 -15.58 3.44
N SER A 172 -8.22 -15.90 2.18
CA SER A 172 -9.59 -16.06 1.68
C SER A 172 -10.18 -17.46 1.91
N LEU A 173 -9.36 -18.44 2.34
CA LEU A 173 -9.77 -19.82 2.68
C LEU A 173 -10.26 -19.92 4.12
#